data_a8e93e92e7c912c0a3454d60ef116196
#
_entry.id   a8e93e92e7c912c0a3454d60ef116196
#
_cell.length_a   1.000
_cell.length_b   1.000
_cell.length_c   1.000
_cell.angle_alpha   90.00
_cell.angle_beta   90.00
_cell.angle_gamma   90.00
#
_symmetry.space_group_name_H-M   'P 1'
#
loop_
_entity.id
_entity.type
_entity.pdbx_description
1 polymer ?
#
loop_
_entity_poly.entity_id
_entity_poly.type
_entity_poly.pdbx_seq_one_letter_code
_entity_poly.pdbx_strand_id
1 'polypeptide(L)'
;LRLPGLTDVLVNGPDQVLMDRGLGLEPTGVVFESDDEVRRLATRLAASVGRRLDDACPFVDARLADGTRLHAVLSTIADPGTCLSLRVPARRSFAIADWVVNGSITEPMAEFLRALMASRVAFLVSGGTGSGKTTLLAGLLGLVPAGQRLLIVEDSRELAPDHPHCVRLECRAPNSEGAGAITMTDLVRQALRMRPDRLVLGEVRGGELCDLLTALNT
;
A
#
# COMPACT_ATOMS: atom_id res chain seq x y z
N LEU A 1 0.80 -16.81 4.27
CA LEU A 1 1.35 -15.47 3.99
C LEU A 1 2.71 -15.19 4.67
N ARG A 2 3.40 -16.25 5.18
CA ARG A 2 4.71 -16.08 5.87
C ARG A 2 5.91 -16.49 5.03
N LEU A 3 5.70 -16.86 3.76
CA LEU A 3 6.80 -17.25 2.86
C LEU A 3 7.70 -16.05 2.56
N PRO A 4 9.04 -16.23 2.57
CA PRO A 4 9.96 -15.16 2.20
C PRO A 4 9.75 -14.71 0.76
N GLY A 5 9.74 -13.40 0.55
CA GLY A 5 9.58 -12.79 -0.78
C GLY A 5 8.17 -12.84 -1.37
N LEU A 6 7.17 -13.38 -0.66
CA LEU A 6 5.80 -13.42 -1.13
C LEU A 6 5.24 -12.01 -1.30
N THR A 7 4.79 -11.69 -2.51
CA THR A 7 4.16 -10.41 -2.86
C THR A 7 2.65 -10.55 -3.06
N ASP A 8 2.22 -11.64 -3.72
CA ASP A 8 0.82 -11.83 -4.03
C ASP A 8 0.41 -13.31 -3.88
N VAL A 9 -0.85 -13.53 -3.49
CA VAL A 9 -1.52 -14.84 -3.56
C VAL A 9 -2.86 -14.65 -4.25
N LEU A 10 -3.09 -15.41 -5.30
CA LEU A 10 -4.31 -15.39 -6.08
C LEU A 10 -5.03 -16.73 -5.96
N VAL A 11 -6.31 -16.69 -5.65
CA VAL A 11 -7.21 -17.85 -5.66
C VAL A 11 -8.24 -17.61 -6.75
N ASN A 12 -8.28 -18.48 -7.73
CA ASN A 12 -9.23 -18.44 -8.85
C ASN A 12 -10.11 -19.69 -8.77
N GLY A 13 -11.13 -19.65 -7.93
CA GLY A 13 -11.93 -20.83 -7.63
C GLY A 13 -11.18 -21.86 -6.77
N PRO A 14 -11.74 -23.08 -6.59
CA PRO A 14 -11.17 -24.08 -5.70
C PRO A 14 -9.86 -24.72 -6.22
N ASP A 15 -9.71 -24.82 -7.53
CA ASP A 15 -8.65 -25.64 -8.14
C ASP A 15 -7.36 -24.87 -8.43
N GLN A 16 -7.39 -23.55 -8.39
CA GLN A 16 -6.24 -22.75 -8.80
C GLN A 16 -5.83 -21.74 -7.74
N VAL A 17 -4.72 -22.02 -7.07
CA VAL A 17 -4.06 -21.10 -6.14
C VAL A 17 -2.66 -20.81 -6.64
N LEU A 18 -2.42 -19.55 -6.97
CA LEU A 18 -1.16 -19.03 -7.48
C LEU A 18 -0.49 -18.13 -6.44
N MET A 19 0.82 -18.03 -6.50
CA MET A 19 1.59 -17.05 -5.73
C MET A 19 2.60 -16.33 -6.62
N ASP A 20 2.97 -15.12 -6.21
CA ASP A 20 4.10 -14.38 -6.77
C ASP A 20 5.12 -14.09 -5.68
N ARG A 21 6.40 -14.24 -6.00
CA ARG A 21 7.54 -13.88 -5.16
C ARG A 21 8.47 -12.87 -5.82
N GLY A 22 7.92 -12.10 -6.77
CA GLY A 22 8.66 -11.09 -7.53
C GLY A 22 9.28 -11.62 -8.82
N LEU A 23 9.00 -12.87 -9.21
CA LEU A 23 9.48 -13.51 -10.43
C LEU A 23 8.34 -13.89 -11.38
N GLY A 24 7.10 -13.55 -11.04
CA GLY A 24 5.89 -13.93 -11.74
C GLY A 24 5.06 -14.98 -11.00
N LEU A 25 3.88 -15.26 -11.54
CA LEU A 25 2.92 -16.17 -10.93
C LEU A 25 3.36 -17.63 -11.08
N GLU A 26 3.37 -18.36 -9.96
CA GLU A 26 3.65 -19.80 -9.89
C GLU A 26 2.53 -20.54 -9.14
N PRO A 27 2.16 -21.78 -9.54
CA PRO A 27 1.16 -22.57 -8.82
C PRO A 27 1.69 -23.00 -7.45
N THR A 28 0.80 -23.02 -6.45
CA THR A 28 1.17 -23.39 -5.07
C THR A 28 0.99 -24.86 -4.76
N GLY A 29 0.26 -25.61 -5.57
CA GLY A 29 -0.20 -26.97 -5.26
C GLY A 29 -1.30 -27.04 -4.20
N VAL A 30 -1.77 -25.91 -3.67
CA VAL A 30 -2.93 -25.85 -2.77
C VAL A 30 -4.21 -25.97 -3.60
N VAL A 31 -5.12 -26.82 -3.17
CA VAL A 31 -6.44 -27.03 -3.77
C VAL A 31 -7.46 -27.00 -2.64
N PHE A 32 -8.59 -26.36 -2.85
CA PHE A 32 -9.74 -26.36 -1.94
C PHE A 32 -10.71 -27.49 -2.34
N GLU A 33 -11.43 -28.05 -1.38
CA GLU A 33 -12.39 -29.11 -1.65
C GLU A 33 -13.61 -28.65 -2.47
N SER A 34 -13.96 -27.36 -2.36
CA SER A 34 -15.10 -26.76 -3.07
C SER A 34 -15.03 -25.23 -3.10
N ASP A 35 -15.84 -24.61 -3.96
CA ASP A 35 -16.01 -23.14 -3.96
C ASP A 35 -16.56 -22.62 -2.61
N ASP A 36 -17.40 -23.40 -1.93
CA ASP A 36 -17.90 -23.05 -0.61
C ASP A 36 -16.78 -22.90 0.43
N GLU A 37 -15.69 -23.64 0.30
CA GLU A 37 -14.54 -23.49 1.18
C GLU A 37 -13.81 -22.18 0.91
N VAL A 38 -13.60 -21.82 -0.37
CA VAL A 38 -13.02 -20.55 -0.77
C VAL A 38 -13.91 -19.40 -0.29
N ARG A 39 -15.23 -19.50 -0.49
CA ARG A 39 -16.21 -18.50 -0.03
C ARG A 39 -16.16 -18.32 1.49
N ARG A 40 -16.12 -19.41 2.28
CA ARG A 40 -15.96 -19.33 3.73
C ARG A 40 -14.68 -18.63 4.15
N LEU A 41 -13.56 -18.92 3.47
CA LEU A 41 -12.30 -18.24 3.71
C LEU A 41 -12.41 -16.74 3.43
N ALA A 42 -12.96 -16.35 2.25
CA ALA A 42 -13.15 -14.97 1.84
C ALA A 42 -14.02 -14.19 2.84
N THR A 43 -15.17 -14.76 3.21
CA THR A 43 -16.13 -14.15 4.17
C THR A 43 -15.49 -13.98 5.55
N ARG A 44 -14.75 -14.99 6.03
CA ARG A 44 -14.04 -14.90 7.32
C ARG A 44 -12.96 -13.82 7.32
N LEU A 45 -12.20 -13.69 6.23
CA LEU A 45 -11.19 -12.65 6.10
C LEU A 45 -11.82 -11.25 6.07
N ALA A 46 -12.90 -11.07 5.31
CA ALA A 46 -13.65 -9.82 5.28
C ALA A 46 -14.23 -9.46 6.65
N ALA A 47 -14.86 -10.41 7.31
CA ALA A 47 -15.46 -10.22 8.64
C ALA A 47 -14.41 -9.87 9.71
N SER A 48 -13.18 -10.39 9.62
CA SER A 48 -12.09 -10.09 10.56
C SER A 48 -11.71 -8.61 10.61
N VAL A 49 -12.08 -7.85 9.59
CA VAL A 49 -11.83 -6.40 9.47
C VAL A 49 -13.14 -5.60 9.38
N GLY A 50 -14.26 -6.20 9.82
CA GLY A 50 -15.56 -5.53 9.88
C GLY A 50 -16.19 -5.24 8.51
N ARG A 51 -15.82 -6.00 7.47
CA ARG A 51 -16.38 -5.88 6.12
C ARG A 51 -17.37 -7.00 5.85
N ARG A 52 -18.44 -6.65 5.13
CA ARG A 52 -19.47 -7.58 4.70
C ARG A 52 -19.11 -8.16 3.32
N LEU A 53 -19.30 -9.47 3.16
CA LEU A 53 -19.16 -10.18 1.89
C LEU A 53 -20.22 -11.30 1.85
N ASP A 54 -21.27 -11.10 1.05
CA ASP A 54 -22.38 -12.03 0.83
C ASP A 54 -23.03 -11.77 -0.53
N ASP A 55 -24.12 -12.47 -0.84
CA ASP A 55 -24.78 -12.36 -2.15
C ASP A 55 -25.38 -10.97 -2.44
N ALA A 56 -25.70 -10.19 -1.41
CA ALA A 56 -26.13 -8.79 -1.58
C ALA A 56 -24.94 -7.83 -1.73
N CYS A 57 -23.74 -8.23 -1.29
CA CYS A 57 -22.49 -7.51 -1.38
C CYS A 57 -21.41 -8.47 -1.88
N PRO A 58 -21.40 -8.87 -3.18
CA PRO A 58 -20.63 -10.02 -3.66
C PRO A 58 -19.14 -9.74 -3.89
N PHE A 59 -18.65 -8.58 -3.56
CA PHE A 59 -17.23 -8.23 -3.61
C PHE A 59 -16.82 -7.36 -2.42
N VAL A 60 -15.55 -7.40 -2.09
CA VAL A 60 -14.98 -6.58 -1.01
C VAL A 60 -13.54 -6.19 -1.33
N ASP A 61 -13.19 -4.97 -0.99
CA ASP A 61 -11.81 -4.51 -0.87
C ASP A 61 -11.55 -4.17 0.60
N ALA A 62 -10.51 -4.78 1.18
CA ALA A 62 -10.24 -4.70 2.60
C ALA A 62 -8.73 -4.77 2.88
N ARG A 63 -8.34 -4.38 4.09
CA ARG A 63 -6.98 -4.52 4.58
C ARG A 63 -6.98 -5.31 5.88
N LEU A 64 -6.23 -6.40 5.89
CA LEU A 64 -6.07 -7.24 7.06
C LEU A 64 -5.17 -6.57 8.11
N ALA A 65 -5.23 -7.06 9.36
CA ALA A 65 -4.47 -6.49 10.47
C ALA A 65 -2.93 -6.51 10.26
N ASP A 66 -2.42 -7.46 9.48
CA ASP A 66 -1.00 -7.55 9.11
C ASP A 66 -0.60 -6.62 7.94
N GLY A 67 -1.55 -5.83 7.43
CA GLY A 67 -1.37 -4.93 6.30
C GLY A 67 -1.63 -5.53 4.93
N THR A 68 -1.90 -6.84 4.83
CA THR A 68 -2.24 -7.52 3.57
C THR A 68 -3.51 -6.90 2.97
N ARG A 69 -3.46 -6.49 1.72
CA ARG A 69 -4.67 -6.09 0.98
C ARG A 69 -5.41 -7.34 0.52
N LEU A 70 -6.69 -7.38 0.78
CA LEU A 70 -7.62 -8.40 0.35
C LEU A 70 -8.58 -7.79 -0.66
N HIS A 71 -8.63 -8.34 -1.86
CA HIS A 71 -9.78 -8.19 -2.76
C HIS A 71 -10.44 -9.56 -2.93
N ALA A 72 -11.75 -9.65 -2.74
CA ALA A 72 -12.49 -10.87 -2.92
C ALA A 72 -13.76 -10.63 -3.72
N VAL A 73 -14.09 -11.60 -4.58
CA VAL A 73 -15.28 -11.60 -5.44
C VAL A 73 -15.92 -12.97 -5.36
N LEU A 74 -17.23 -13.04 -5.05
CA LEU A 74 -17.94 -14.29 -4.93
C LEU A 74 -18.32 -14.89 -6.30
N SER A 75 -18.48 -16.20 -6.34
CA SER A 75 -18.90 -16.97 -7.52
C SER A 75 -20.24 -16.54 -8.12
N THR A 76 -21.06 -15.79 -7.40
CA THR A 76 -22.28 -15.18 -7.93
C THR A 76 -22.05 -14.22 -9.09
N ILE A 77 -20.85 -13.65 -9.19
CA ILE A 77 -20.45 -12.70 -10.25
C ILE A 77 -19.07 -13.01 -10.85
N ALA A 78 -18.41 -14.08 -10.41
CA ALA A 78 -17.08 -14.50 -10.89
C ALA A 78 -17.11 -15.92 -11.44
N ASP A 79 -16.42 -16.15 -12.55
CA ASP A 79 -16.10 -17.45 -13.15
C ASP A 79 -14.57 -17.57 -13.19
N PRO A 80 -13.95 -18.60 -12.62
CA PRO A 80 -14.41 -19.99 -12.40
C PRO A 80 -14.91 -20.30 -10.98
N GLY A 81 -15.27 -19.33 -10.19
CA GLY A 81 -15.70 -19.48 -8.80
C GLY A 81 -15.34 -18.28 -7.96
N THR A 82 -15.40 -18.41 -6.65
CA THR A 82 -14.99 -17.35 -5.73
C THR A 82 -13.50 -17.05 -5.90
N CYS A 83 -13.18 -15.78 -6.13
CA CYS A 83 -11.81 -15.31 -6.33
C CYS A 83 -11.31 -14.50 -5.15
N LEU A 84 -10.03 -14.69 -4.78
CA LEU A 84 -9.32 -13.84 -3.82
C LEU A 84 -8.00 -13.36 -4.42
N SER A 85 -7.70 -12.10 -4.18
CA SER A 85 -6.39 -11.52 -4.44
C SER A 85 -5.85 -10.96 -3.12
N LEU A 86 -4.74 -11.51 -2.66
CA LEU A 86 -4.06 -11.09 -1.43
C LEU A 86 -2.72 -10.48 -1.80
N ARG A 87 -2.57 -9.17 -1.60
CA ARG A 87 -1.29 -8.48 -1.79
C ARG A 87 -0.61 -8.25 -0.46
N VAL A 88 0.53 -8.92 -0.29
CA VAL A 88 1.32 -8.89 0.94
C VAL A 88 2.24 -7.67 0.93
N PRO A 89 2.21 -6.81 1.96
CA PRO A 89 3.09 -5.66 2.01
C PRO A 89 4.55 -6.11 2.13
N ALA A 90 5.45 -5.37 1.47
CA ALA A 90 6.88 -5.56 1.63
C ALA A 90 7.26 -5.39 3.11
N ARG A 91 7.96 -6.39 3.66
CA ARG A 91 8.37 -6.39 5.08
C ARG A 91 9.64 -5.59 5.36
N ARG A 92 10.37 -5.19 4.32
CA ARG A 92 11.65 -4.48 4.42
C ARG A 92 11.61 -3.26 3.52
N SER A 93 11.92 -2.09 4.06
CA SER A 93 12.29 -0.93 3.25
C SER A 93 13.76 -1.10 2.82
N PHE A 94 14.06 -0.79 1.56
CA PHE A 94 15.43 -0.73 1.08
C PHE A 94 16.02 0.62 1.46
N ALA A 95 17.18 0.61 2.10
CA ALA A 95 17.97 1.81 2.29
C ALA A 95 18.62 2.24 0.95
N ILE A 96 18.95 3.51 0.81
CA ILE A 96 19.65 4.00 -0.40
C ILE A 96 20.98 3.25 -0.62
N ALA A 97 21.66 2.83 0.45
CA ALA A 97 22.86 2.02 0.36
C ALA A 97 22.61 0.64 -0.30
N ASP A 98 21.47 0.00 -0.03
CA ASP A 98 21.12 -1.27 -0.66
C ASP A 98 20.97 -1.12 -2.19
N TRP A 99 20.48 0.04 -2.65
CA TRP A 99 20.33 0.35 -4.07
C TRP A 99 21.66 0.58 -4.79
N VAL A 100 22.66 1.10 -4.07
CA VAL A 100 24.03 1.22 -4.59
C VAL A 100 24.66 -0.17 -4.69
N VAL A 101 24.54 -0.98 -3.63
CA VAL A 101 25.13 -2.32 -3.59
C VAL A 101 24.57 -3.23 -4.68
N ASN A 102 23.27 -3.15 -4.97
CA ASN A 102 22.65 -3.95 -6.03
C ASN A 102 22.77 -3.35 -7.43
N GLY A 103 23.43 -2.18 -7.58
CA GLY A 103 23.67 -1.53 -8.87
C GLY A 103 22.47 -0.79 -9.46
N SER A 104 21.37 -0.61 -8.71
CA SER A 104 20.19 0.12 -9.19
C SER A 104 20.44 1.61 -9.32
N ILE A 105 21.32 2.18 -8.48
CA ILE A 105 21.80 3.55 -8.57
C ILE A 105 23.33 3.60 -8.39
N THR A 106 23.95 4.66 -8.91
CA THR A 106 25.39 4.92 -8.71
C THR A 106 25.62 5.69 -7.41
N GLU A 107 26.86 5.64 -6.86
CA GLU A 107 27.20 6.43 -5.66
C GLU A 107 26.99 7.94 -5.86
N PRO A 108 27.39 8.58 -7.00
CA PRO A 108 27.06 9.98 -7.24
C PRO A 108 25.57 10.30 -7.20
N MET A 109 24.71 9.37 -7.68
CA MET A 109 23.27 9.52 -7.59
C MET A 109 22.80 9.42 -6.12
N ALA A 110 23.37 8.49 -5.35
CA ALA A 110 23.05 8.36 -3.92
C ALA A 110 23.44 9.63 -3.14
N GLU A 111 24.60 10.24 -3.42
CA GLU A 111 25.01 11.52 -2.86
C GLU A 111 24.06 12.65 -3.21
N PHE A 112 23.65 12.74 -4.48
CA PHE A 112 22.64 13.70 -4.92
C PHE A 112 21.32 13.54 -4.17
N LEU A 113 20.83 12.30 -4.00
CA LEU A 113 19.60 12.00 -3.27
C LEU A 113 19.70 12.36 -1.77
N ARG A 114 20.86 12.12 -1.14
CA ARG A 114 21.11 12.56 0.24
C ARG A 114 21.09 14.09 0.36
N ALA A 115 21.73 14.80 -0.58
CA ALA A 115 21.72 16.26 -0.63
C ALA A 115 20.32 16.82 -0.86
N LEU A 116 19.52 16.20 -1.76
CA LEU A 116 18.13 16.54 -2.01
C LEU A 116 17.30 16.44 -0.72
N MET A 117 17.46 15.35 0.03
CA MET A 117 16.75 15.15 1.29
C MET A 117 17.19 16.15 2.37
N ALA A 118 18.47 16.50 2.42
CA ALA A 118 19.00 17.49 3.37
C ALA A 118 18.51 18.91 3.07
N SER A 119 18.36 19.28 1.80
CA SER A 119 17.96 20.62 1.35
C SER A 119 16.49 20.96 1.60
N ARG A 120 15.65 20.01 1.98
CA ARG A 120 14.21 20.16 2.22
C ARG A 120 13.41 20.68 1.01
N VAL A 121 13.94 20.56 -0.18
CA VAL A 121 13.24 20.93 -1.41
C VAL A 121 12.03 20.00 -1.61
N ALA A 122 10.93 20.56 -2.09
CA ALA A 122 9.80 19.75 -2.54
C ALA A 122 10.17 19.00 -3.83
N PHE A 123 9.83 17.72 -3.91
CA PHE A 123 10.11 16.91 -5.08
C PHE A 123 8.95 15.94 -5.36
N LEU A 124 8.90 15.45 -6.58
CA LEU A 124 7.94 14.46 -7.04
C LEU A 124 8.70 13.23 -7.56
N VAL A 125 8.24 12.05 -7.16
CA VAL A 125 8.68 10.76 -7.72
C VAL A 125 7.64 10.30 -8.73
N SER A 126 7.99 10.20 -10.00
CA SER A 126 7.10 9.78 -11.08
C SER A 126 7.63 8.54 -11.80
N GLY A 127 6.75 7.82 -12.46
CA GLY A 127 7.10 6.61 -13.22
C GLY A 127 5.92 5.66 -13.36
N GLY A 128 6.07 4.61 -14.16
CA GLY A 128 5.03 3.57 -14.39
C GLY A 128 4.74 2.72 -13.16
N THR A 129 3.68 1.92 -13.22
CA THR A 129 3.36 0.92 -12.20
C THR A 129 4.51 -0.11 -12.12
N GLY A 130 4.89 -0.53 -10.92
CA GLY A 130 5.99 -1.49 -10.72
C GLY A 130 7.41 -0.94 -10.88
N SER A 131 7.58 0.36 -11.22
CA SER A 131 8.91 0.97 -11.41
C SER A 131 9.71 1.24 -10.13
N GLY A 132 9.18 0.91 -8.96
CA GLY A 132 9.85 1.09 -7.67
C GLY A 132 9.68 2.46 -7.02
N LYS A 133 8.74 3.31 -7.49
CA LYS A 133 8.48 4.65 -6.91
C LYS A 133 8.32 4.64 -5.40
N THR A 134 7.38 3.82 -4.90
CA THR A 134 7.08 3.69 -3.47
C THR A 134 8.29 3.20 -2.68
N THR A 135 9.05 2.25 -3.26
CA THR A 135 10.27 1.71 -2.65
C THR A 135 11.37 2.78 -2.56
N LEU A 136 11.58 3.55 -3.64
CA LEU A 136 12.54 4.66 -3.65
C LEU A 136 12.14 5.73 -2.64
N LEU A 137 10.87 6.14 -2.64
CA LEU A 137 10.36 7.14 -1.71
C LEU A 137 10.55 6.69 -0.25
N ALA A 138 10.22 5.43 0.07
CA ALA A 138 10.43 4.89 1.42
C ALA A 138 11.92 4.94 1.84
N GLY A 139 12.84 4.58 0.92
CA GLY A 139 14.28 4.68 1.17
C GLY A 139 14.76 6.13 1.37
N LEU A 140 14.22 7.08 0.59
CA LEU A 140 14.52 8.51 0.76
C LEU A 140 14.01 9.04 2.11
N LEU A 141 12.81 8.63 2.53
CA LEU A 141 12.25 9.05 3.81
C LEU A 141 13.04 8.52 5.01
N GLY A 142 13.72 7.38 4.88
CA GLY A 142 14.68 6.87 5.86
C GLY A 142 15.92 7.76 6.04
N LEU A 143 16.24 8.65 5.10
CA LEU A 143 17.32 9.63 5.20
C LEU A 143 16.92 10.90 5.97
N VAL A 144 15.65 11.08 6.29
CA VAL A 144 15.18 12.25 7.04
C VAL A 144 15.75 12.18 8.47
N PRO A 145 16.28 13.28 9.02
CA PRO A 145 16.78 13.30 10.39
C PRO A 145 15.73 12.85 11.41
N ALA A 146 16.12 11.99 12.35
CA ALA A 146 15.22 11.39 13.34
C ALA A 146 14.42 12.39 14.20
N GLY A 147 14.93 13.62 14.36
CA GLY A 147 14.24 14.70 15.08
C GLY A 147 13.15 15.41 14.26
N GLN A 148 13.04 15.13 12.95
CA GLN A 148 11.99 15.70 12.10
C GLN A 148 10.74 14.82 12.12
N ARG A 149 9.59 15.47 12.12
CA ARG A 149 8.29 14.78 12.10
C ARG A 149 7.81 14.55 10.67
N LEU A 150 7.70 13.28 10.28
CA LEU A 150 7.12 12.86 9.01
C LEU A 150 5.61 12.65 9.18
N LEU A 151 4.81 13.28 8.33
CA LEU A 151 3.42 12.92 8.14
C LEU A 151 3.24 12.38 6.72
N ILE A 152 2.73 11.16 6.62
CA ILE A 152 2.45 10.49 5.36
C ILE A 152 0.94 10.35 5.22
N VAL A 153 0.39 10.78 4.10
CA VAL A 153 -1.03 10.66 3.77
C VAL A 153 -1.14 9.78 2.53
N GLU A 154 -1.93 8.72 2.63
CA GLU A 154 -2.07 7.72 1.57
C GLU A 154 -3.52 7.30 1.41
N ASP A 155 -3.91 6.93 0.19
CA ASP A 155 -5.19 6.26 -0.05
C ASP A 155 -5.20 4.89 0.62
N SER A 156 -4.11 4.15 0.47
CA SER A 156 -3.85 2.90 1.16
C SER A 156 -2.38 2.85 1.58
N ARG A 157 -2.10 2.48 2.83
CA ARG A 157 -0.73 2.48 3.38
C ARG A 157 0.19 1.53 2.64
N GLU A 158 1.11 2.07 1.88
CA GLU A 158 2.17 1.34 1.20
C GLU A 158 3.55 1.76 1.71
N LEU A 159 3.73 3.05 2.01
CA LEU A 159 4.98 3.60 2.52
C LEU A 159 5.23 3.14 3.96
N ALA A 160 6.37 2.52 4.18
CA ALA A 160 6.84 2.10 5.49
C ALA A 160 8.32 2.50 5.66
N PRO A 161 8.62 3.81 5.76
CA PRO A 161 10.00 4.25 5.95
C PRO A 161 10.52 3.81 7.32
N ASP A 162 11.81 3.48 7.38
CA ASP A 162 12.51 3.26 8.64
C ASP A 162 12.82 4.62 9.29
N HIS A 163 11.84 5.18 9.99
CA HIS A 163 11.95 6.49 10.62
C HIS A 163 11.21 6.52 11.97
N PRO A 164 11.87 6.93 13.07
CA PRO A 164 11.31 6.83 14.42
C PRO A 164 10.15 7.79 14.68
N HIS A 165 10.05 8.90 13.96
CA HIS A 165 9.03 9.92 14.15
C HIS A 165 8.13 10.06 12.90
N CYS A 166 7.45 8.97 12.56
CA CYS A 166 6.56 8.89 11.39
C CYS A 166 5.11 8.64 11.81
N VAL A 167 4.19 9.50 11.34
CA VAL A 167 2.74 9.32 11.48
C VAL A 167 2.15 9.09 10.10
N ARG A 168 1.36 8.04 9.96
CA ARG A 168 0.71 7.67 8.70
C ARG A 168 -0.80 7.80 8.82
N LEU A 169 -1.38 8.57 7.94
CA LEU A 169 -2.82 8.77 7.80
C LEU A 169 -3.30 8.04 6.55
N GLU A 170 -4.43 7.36 6.64
CA GLU A 170 -4.99 6.55 5.57
C GLU A 170 -6.44 6.96 5.31
N CYS A 171 -6.79 7.06 4.03
CA CYS A 171 -8.16 7.31 3.62
C CYS A 171 -9.08 6.18 4.09
N ARG A 172 -10.34 6.51 4.23
CA ARG A 172 -11.37 5.54 4.58
C ARG A 172 -12.49 5.59 3.57
N ALA A 173 -12.74 4.47 2.90
CA ALA A 173 -13.91 4.33 2.04
C ALA A 173 -15.20 4.45 2.88
N PRO A 174 -16.30 4.91 2.27
CA PRO A 174 -17.60 4.95 2.95
C PRO A 174 -18.02 3.54 3.40
N ASN A 175 -18.84 3.49 4.43
CA ASN A 175 -19.47 2.25 4.89
C ASN A 175 -20.58 1.79 3.90
N SER A 176 -21.26 0.69 4.21
CA SER A 176 -22.37 0.14 3.40
C SER A 176 -23.54 1.10 3.23
N GLU A 177 -23.65 2.15 4.06
CA GLU A 177 -24.69 3.17 4.00
C GLU A 177 -24.21 4.43 3.25
N GLY A 178 -23.01 4.40 2.67
CA GLY A 178 -22.41 5.54 1.96
C GLY A 178 -21.85 6.62 2.89
N ALA A 179 -21.80 6.39 4.22
CA ALA A 179 -21.36 7.38 5.21
C ALA A 179 -19.93 7.10 5.71
N GLY A 180 -19.32 8.12 6.32
CA GLY A 180 -18.05 8.00 7.02
C GLY A 180 -16.81 7.92 6.13
N ALA A 181 -16.89 8.30 4.84
CA ALA A 181 -15.73 8.47 3.99
C ALA A 181 -14.77 9.53 4.57
N ILE A 182 -13.47 9.28 4.46
CA ILE A 182 -12.41 10.26 4.76
C ILE A 182 -11.50 10.31 3.54
N THR A 183 -11.45 11.46 2.90
CA THR A 183 -10.73 11.67 1.64
C THR A 183 -9.27 12.06 1.89
N MET A 184 -8.44 11.96 0.85
CA MET A 184 -7.06 12.46 0.84
C MET A 184 -7.00 13.94 1.20
N THR A 185 -7.88 14.76 0.62
CA THR A 185 -8.03 16.21 0.91
C THR A 185 -8.30 16.47 2.39
N ASP A 186 -9.21 15.71 3.02
CA ASP A 186 -9.50 15.85 4.44
C ASP A 186 -8.25 15.57 5.27
N LEU A 187 -7.52 14.50 4.95
CA LEU A 187 -6.33 14.09 5.67
C LEU A 187 -5.18 15.08 5.51
N VAL A 188 -4.97 15.63 4.31
CA VAL A 188 -3.95 16.68 4.07
C VAL A 188 -4.22 17.88 4.96
N ARG A 189 -5.47 18.36 5.02
CA ARG A 189 -5.86 19.48 5.89
C ARG A 189 -5.64 19.18 7.37
N GLN A 190 -5.86 17.93 7.82
CA GLN A 190 -5.54 17.56 9.20
C GLN A 190 -4.03 17.47 9.42
N ALA A 191 -3.29 16.88 8.48
CA ALA A 191 -1.85 16.73 8.57
C ALA A 191 -1.14 18.08 8.77
N LEU A 192 -1.56 19.13 8.06
CA LEU A 192 -1.01 20.47 8.19
C LEU A 192 -1.17 21.06 9.61
N ARG A 193 -2.20 20.65 10.36
CA ARG A 193 -2.42 21.08 11.75
C ARG A 193 -1.63 20.25 12.77
N MET A 194 -0.99 19.17 12.33
CA MET A 194 -0.25 18.24 13.19
C MET A 194 1.24 18.61 13.32
N ARG A 195 1.66 19.79 12.88
CA ARG A 195 3.04 20.29 12.91
C ARG A 195 4.00 19.34 12.19
N PRO A 196 3.83 19.09 10.89
CA PRO A 196 4.78 18.33 10.11
C PRO A 196 6.08 19.13 9.86
N ASP A 197 7.24 18.46 9.95
CA ASP A 197 8.48 18.95 9.33
C ASP A 197 8.54 18.54 7.86
N ARG A 198 7.88 17.41 7.53
CA ARG A 198 7.72 16.88 6.18
C ARG A 198 6.31 16.34 6.01
N LEU A 199 5.64 16.76 4.95
CA LEU A 199 4.36 16.21 4.50
C LEU A 199 4.62 15.41 3.22
N VAL A 200 4.15 14.17 3.19
CA VAL A 200 4.31 13.23 2.09
C VAL A 200 2.93 12.74 1.67
N LEU A 201 2.64 12.82 0.38
CA LEU A 201 1.48 12.15 -0.22
C LEU A 201 1.98 10.90 -0.93
N GLY A 202 1.41 9.75 -0.61
CA GLY A 202 1.78 8.48 -1.23
C GLY A 202 1.46 8.44 -2.72
N GLU A 203 0.40 9.13 -3.12
CA GLU A 203 0.04 9.36 -4.51
C GLU A 203 -0.79 10.64 -4.64
N VAL A 204 -0.82 11.20 -5.85
CA VAL A 204 -1.62 12.37 -6.20
C VAL A 204 -2.38 12.06 -7.48
N ARG A 205 -3.70 12.08 -7.42
CA ARG A 205 -4.59 11.74 -8.55
C ARG A 205 -5.66 12.78 -8.85
N GLY A 206 -5.86 13.77 -7.97
CA GLY A 206 -6.99 14.69 -8.06
C GLY A 206 -6.80 16.00 -7.34
N GLY A 207 -7.86 16.48 -6.69
CA GLY A 207 -7.94 17.79 -6.05
C GLY A 207 -6.99 18.01 -4.87
N GLU A 208 -6.48 16.93 -4.26
CA GLU A 208 -5.48 16.99 -3.18
C GLU A 208 -4.18 17.70 -3.58
N LEU A 209 -3.88 17.74 -4.90
CA LEU A 209 -2.75 18.49 -5.43
C LEU A 209 -2.85 20.00 -5.10
N CYS A 210 -4.05 20.56 -5.20
CA CYS A 210 -4.26 21.99 -4.90
C CYS A 210 -4.02 22.28 -3.40
N ASP A 211 -4.49 21.41 -2.52
CA ASP A 211 -4.24 21.52 -1.08
C ASP A 211 -2.75 21.36 -0.74
N LEU A 212 -2.06 20.43 -1.41
CA LEU A 212 -0.61 20.24 -1.26
C LEU A 212 0.17 21.48 -1.72
N LEU A 213 -0.15 22.04 -2.91
CA LEU A 213 0.51 23.25 -3.42
C LEU A 213 0.24 24.45 -2.51
N THR A 214 -0.94 24.55 -1.93
CA THR A 214 -1.26 25.57 -0.91
C THR A 214 -0.37 25.38 0.33
N ALA A 215 -0.14 24.14 0.74
CA ALA A 215 0.73 23.83 1.87
C ALA A 215 2.20 24.21 1.66
N LEU A 216 2.67 24.23 0.41
CA LEU A 216 4.05 24.65 0.08
C LEU A 216 4.29 26.16 0.22
N ASN A 217 3.20 26.95 0.34
CA ASN A 217 3.26 28.40 0.49
C ASN A 217 3.10 28.87 1.93
N THR A 218 3.05 27.98 2.88
CA THR A 218 2.96 28.24 4.33
C THR A 218 4.21 27.80 5.04
#